data_29c233886e587480073b17866bc32b83
#
_entry.id   29c233886e587480073b17866bc32b83
#
_cell.length_a   1.000
_cell.length_b   1.000
_cell.length_c   1.000
_cell.angle_alpha   90.00
_cell.angle_beta   90.00
_cell.angle_gamma   90.00
#
_symmetry.space_group_name_H-M   'P 1'
#
loop_
_entity.id
_entity.type
_entity.pdbx_description
1 polymer ?
#
loop_
_entity_poly.entity_id
_entity_poly.type
_entity_poly.pdbx_seq_one_letter_code
_entity_poly.pdbx_strand_id
1 'polypeptide(L)'
;MGHVDHGKTSLLDALRNTNVVAGESGGITQHIGAYQISTNNKKITFIDTPGHEAFANMRARGAETTDIVVLVVAGNDSLKPQTIESIAHAKSAKVPIIIAINKMDLDSSDAQKVRNDLLSHEIVVEKLSGDVLDVEISALKKINLEKLVEAIILQTDLLDLKANPKRSARGTIVESKLEKGRGSVATVL
;
A
#
# COMPACT_ATOMS: atom_id res chain seq x y z
N MET A 1 -2.61 0.45 0.18
CA MET A 1 -4.10 0.59 0.26
C MET A 1 -4.49 1.47 1.44
N GLY A 2 -5.75 1.93 1.57
CA GLY A 2 -6.25 2.75 2.68
C GLY A 2 -7.11 3.92 2.19
N HIS A 3 -7.66 4.71 3.13
CA HIS A 3 -8.55 5.84 2.86
C HIS A 3 -7.86 6.98 2.07
N VAL A 4 -8.64 7.87 1.45
CA VAL A 4 -8.14 8.95 0.56
C VAL A 4 -7.07 9.78 1.27
N ASP A 5 -7.35 10.48 2.31
CA ASP A 5 -6.45 11.45 2.94
C ASP A 5 -5.45 10.85 3.95
N HIS A 6 -5.26 9.53 3.96
CA HIS A 6 -4.29 8.88 4.86
C HIS A 6 -2.83 8.97 4.38
N GLY A 7 -2.59 9.60 3.21
CA GLY A 7 -1.25 9.92 2.72
C GLY A 7 -0.55 8.79 1.98
N LYS A 8 -1.32 7.92 1.27
CA LYS A 8 -0.76 6.84 0.43
C LYS A 8 0.21 7.35 -0.63
N THR A 9 -0.25 8.25 -1.49
CA THR A 9 0.56 8.82 -2.57
C THR A 9 1.74 9.62 -2.02
N SER A 10 1.54 10.36 -0.91
CA SER A 10 2.64 11.06 -0.23
C SER A 10 3.71 10.11 0.32
N LEU A 11 3.29 8.94 0.84
CA LEU A 11 4.22 7.89 1.27
C LEU A 11 5.03 7.36 0.09
N LEU A 12 4.37 7.11 -1.02
CA LEU A 12 5.02 6.61 -2.22
C LEU A 12 6.00 7.63 -2.82
N ASP A 13 5.62 8.91 -2.85
CA ASP A 13 6.50 10.00 -3.25
C ASP A 13 7.74 10.11 -2.35
N ALA A 14 7.53 9.98 -1.04
CA ALA A 14 8.63 10.00 -0.08
C ALA A 14 9.61 8.84 -0.28
N LEU A 15 9.12 7.63 -0.59
CA LEU A 15 9.94 6.45 -0.89
C LEU A 15 10.68 6.57 -2.23
N ARG A 16 10.09 7.26 -3.22
CA ARG A 16 10.70 7.51 -4.54
C ARG A 16 11.60 8.73 -4.60
N ASN A 17 11.55 9.61 -3.61
CA ASN A 17 12.11 10.96 -3.66
C ASN A 17 11.55 11.78 -4.86
N THR A 18 10.25 11.69 -5.10
CA THR A 18 9.51 12.38 -6.17
C THR A 18 8.38 13.23 -5.58
N ASN A 19 7.66 13.95 -6.42
CA ASN A 19 6.50 14.77 -6.04
C ASN A 19 5.36 14.59 -7.06
N VAL A 20 4.82 13.38 -7.13
CA VAL A 20 3.72 13.03 -8.06
C VAL A 20 2.40 13.64 -7.57
N VAL A 21 2.19 13.70 -6.26
CA VAL A 21 0.99 14.32 -5.64
C VAL A 21 0.69 15.70 -6.21
N ALA A 22 1.71 16.51 -6.45
CA ALA A 22 1.55 17.87 -6.99
C ALA A 22 1.04 17.90 -8.43
N GLY A 23 1.18 16.81 -9.18
CA GLY A 23 0.75 16.68 -10.58
C GLY A 23 -0.60 15.99 -10.77
N GLU A 24 -1.15 15.36 -9.73
CA GLU A 24 -2.44 14.67 -9.82
C GLU A 24 -3.62 15.65 -9.74
N SER A 25 -4.59 15.48 -10.65
CA SER A 25 -5.81 16.28 -10.66
C SER A 25 -6.60 16.08 -9.35
N GLY A 26 -6.77 17.16 -8.59
CA GLY A 26 -7.40 17.12 -7.28
C GLY A 26 -6.54 16.51 -6.16
N GLY A 27 -5.26 16.23 -6.39
CA GLY A 27 -4.35 15.65 -5.39
C GLY A 27 -4.70 14.21 -4.98
N ILE A 28 -5.48 13.49 -5.80
CA ILE A 28 -5.91 12.11 -5.53
C ILE A 28 -5.48 11.17 -6.66
N THR A 29 -5.03 9.98 -6.30
CA THR A 29 -4.71 8.92 -7.25
C THR A 29 -5.99 8.38 -7.87
N GLN A 30 -6.10 8.47 -9.20
CA GLN A 30 -7.26 8.01 -9.98
C GLN A 30 -6.96 6.79 -10.84
N HIS A 31 -5.68 6.49 -11.08
CA HIS A 31 -5.21 5.36 -11.86
C HIS A 31 -4.33 4.44 -11.01
N ILE A 32 -4.25 3.18 -11.39
CA ILE A 32 -3.29 2.27 -10.76
C ILE A 32 -1.89 2.58 -11.30
N GLY A 33 -1.03 3.10 -10.43
CA GLY A 33 0.37 3.33 -10.72
C GLY A 33 1.24 2.17 -10.23
N ALA A 34 2.16 1.68 -11.06
CA ALA A 34 3.16 0.71 -10.65
C ALA A 34 4.56 1.32 -10.78
N TYR A 35 5.38 1.17 -9.77
CA TYR A 35 6.78 1.63 -9.80
C TYR A 35 7.65 0.75 -8.91
N GLN A 36 8.94 0.75 -9.21
CA GLN A 36 9.92 -0.10 -8.55
C GLN A 36 10.97 0.74 -7.83
N ILE A 37 11.27 0.35 -6.60
CA ILE A 37 12.42 0.84 -5.86
C ILE A 37 13.45 -0.27 -5.69
N SER A 38 14.73 0.10 -5.59
CA SER A 38 15.82 -0.83 -5.31
C SER A 38 16.41 -0.48 -3.95
N THR A 39 16.44 -1.44 -3.04
CA THR A 39 17.03 -1.29 -1.71
C THR A 39 17.68 -2.61 -1.29
N ASN A 40 18.87 -2.53 -0.66
CA ASN A 40 19.61 -3.70 -0.17
C ASN A 40 19.72 -4.86 -1.19
N ASN A 41 19.99 -4.54 -2.47
CA ASN A 41 20.01 -5.48 -3.60
C ASN A 41 18.71 -6.23 -3.87
N LYS A 42 17.60 -5.82 -3.25
CA LYS A 42 16.24 -6.31 -3.54
C LYS A 42 15.47 -5.24 -4.31
N LYS A 43 14.58 -5.70 -5.18
CA LYS A 43 13.66 -4.85 -5.92
C LYS A 43 12.25 -5.02 -5.35
N ILE A 44 11.60 -3.92 -5.01
CA ILE A 44 10.23 -3.90 -4.52
C ILE A 44 9.41 -3.11 -5.53
N THR A 45 8.36 -3.73 -6.07
CA THR A 45 7.39 -3.07 -6.94
C THR A 45 6.19 -2.67 -6.12
N PHE A 46 5.93 -1.38 -6.05
CA PHE A 46 4.74 -0.83 -5.41
C PHE A 46 3.64 -0.60 -6.43
N ILE A 47 2.42 -0.94 -6.04
CA ILE A 47 1.20 -0.67 -6.79
C ILE A 47 0.38 0.31 -5.99
N ASP A 48 0.21 1.53 -6.51
CA ASP A 48 -0.69 2.50 -5.91
C ASP A 48 -2.12 2.24 -6.37
N THR A 49 -3.04 2.31 -5.42
CA THR A 49 -4.47 2.11 -5.67
C THR A 49 -5.26 3.33 -5.19
N PRO A 50 -6.25 3.77 -5.99
CA PRO A 50 -7.13 4.85 -5.57
C PRO A 50 -7.81 4.56 -4.23
N GLY A 51 -7.87 5.57 -3.35
CA GLY A 51 -8.50 5.44 -2.03
C GLY A 51 -10.00 5.70 -2.03
N HIS A 52 -10.56 6.27 -3.11
CA HIS A 52 -11.97 6.65 -3.19
C HIS A 52 -12.88 5.41 -3.33
N GLU A 53 -14.08 5.48 -2.77
CA GLU A 53 -15.08 4.40 -2.76
C GLU A 53 -15.40 3.87 -4.18
N ALA A 54 -15.51 4.75 -5.16
CA ALA A 54 -15.79 4.39 -6.55
C ALA A 54 -14.80 3.38 -7.16
N PHE A 55 -13.64 3.17 -6.54
CA PHE A 55 -12.56 2.32 -7.07
C PHE A 55 -12.36 1.01 -6.29
N ALA A 56 -13.40 0.48 -5.64
CA ALA A 56 -13.37 -0.78 -4.88
C ALA A 56 -12.80 -1.95 -5.70
N ASN A 57 -13.23 -2.08 -6.95
CA ASN A 57 -12.75 -3.14 -7.86
C ASN A 57 -11.24 -3.02 -8.18
N MET A 58 -10.69 -1.80 -8.21
CA MET A 58 -9.26 -1.60 -8.41
C MET A 58 -8.46 -2.03 -7.18
N ARG A 59 -9.00 -1.79 -5.96
CA ARG A 59 -8.37 -2.28 -4.71
C ARG A 59 -8.41 -3.80 -4.62
N ALA A 60 -9.54 -4.43 -4.95
CA ALA A 60 -9.66 -5.89 -4.99
C ALA A 60 -8.61 -6.49 -5.95
N ARG A 61 -8.54 -5.99 -7.19
CA ARG A 61 -7.56 -6.45 -8.18
C ARG A 61 -6.12 -6.19 -7.72
N GLY A 62 -5.86 -5.04 -7.09
CA GLY A 62 -4.56 -4.74 -6.50
C GLY A 62 -4.15 -5.78 -5.47
N ALA A 63 -5.05 -6.18 -4.54
CA ALA A 63 -4.78 -7.20 -3.55
C ALA A 63 -4.50 -8.57 -4.19
N GLU A 64 -5.28 -8.98 -5.21
CA GLU A 64 -5.12 -10.27 -5.90
C GLU A 64 -3.81 -10.39 -6.69
N THR A 65 -3.19 -9.28 -7.05
CA THR A 65 -1.98 -9.25 -7.90
C THR A 65 -0.69 -8.97 -7.14
N THR A 66 -0.79 -8.73 -5.84
CA THR A 66 0.36 -8.40 -4.98
C THR A 66 0.66 -9.49 -3.96
N ASP A 67 1.91 -9.55 -3.50
CA ASP A 67 2.34 -10.50 -2.49
C ASP A 67 2.10 -9.98 -1.07
N ILE A 68 2.05 -8.66 -0.88
CA ILE A 68 1.89 -7.98 0.41
C ILE A 68 1.01 -6.75 0.22
N VAL A 69 0.12 -6.50 1.16
CA VAL A 69 -0.67 -5.26 1.24
C VAL A 69 -0.10 -4.36 2.34
N VAL A 70 0.36 -3.16 1.98
CA VAL A 70 0.65 -2.10 2.96
C VAL A 70 -0.62 -1.28 3.15
N LEU A 71 -1.21 -1.38 4.34
CA LEU A 71 -2.40 -0.63 4.73
C LEU A 71 -1.97 0.66 5.43
N VAL A 72 -2.23 1.80 4.79
CA VAL A 72 -1.89 3.13 5.34
C VAL A 72 -3.07 3.69 6.12
N VAL A 73 -2.86 3.97 7.40
CA VAL A 73 -3.85 4.56 8.32
C VAL A 73 -3.26 5.82 8.92
N ALA A 74 -4.00 6.92 8.91
CA ALA A 74 -3.53 8.14 9.55
C ALA A 74 -3.72 8.06 11.08
N GLY A 75 -2.65 8.37 11.84
CA GLY A 75 -2.66 8.31 13.31
C GLY A 75 -3.62 9.30 13.97
N ASN A 76 -3.94 10.40 13.30
CA ASN A 76 -4.88 11.41 13.78
C ASN A 76 -6.34 11.14 13.39
N ASP A 77 -6.60 10.04 12.69
CA ASP A 77 -7.92 9.64 12.25
C ASP A 77 -8.19 8.20 12.71
N SER A 78 -9.40 7.73 12.58
CA SER A 78 -9.77 6.35 12.88
C SER A 78 -9.86 5.53 11.60
N LEU A 79 -10.18 4.23 11.71
CA LEU A 79 -10.43 3.39 10.56
C LEU A 79 -11.65 3.89 9.80
N LYS A 80 -11.47 4.17 8.54
CA LYS A 80 -12.54 4.61 7.62
C LYS A 80 -13.13 3.41 6.87
N PRO A 81 -14.34 3.53 6.32
CA PRO A 81 -14.98 2.43 5.58
C PRO A 81 -14.08 1.83 4.49
N GLN A 82 -13.35 2.66 3.73
CA GLN A 82 -12.44 2.19 2.68
C GLN A 82 -11.21 1.46 3.24
N THR A 83 -10.80 1.78 4.48
CA THR A 83 -9.73 1.04 5.17
C THR A 83 -10.22 -0.35 5.56
N ILE A 84 -11.44 -0.45 6.11
CA ILE A 84 -12.08 -1.72 6.47
C ILE A 84 -12.31 -2.59 5.22
N GLU A 85 -12.78 -2.00 4.13
CA GLU A 85 -12.90 -2.66 2.84
C GLU A 85 -11.55 -3.19 2.33
N SER A 86 -10.47 -2.40 2.46
CA SER A 86 -9.12 -2.82 2.07
C SER A 86 -8.63 -4.02 2.88
N ILE A 87 -8.95 -4.09 4.19
CA ILE A 87 -8.70 -5.25 5.05
C ILE A 87 -9.46 -6.48 4.52
N ALA A 88 -10.74 -6.33 4.19
CA ALA A 88 -11.55 -7.41 3.66
C ALA A 88 -10.99 -7.95 2.33
N HIS A 89 -10.56 -7.08 1.42
CA HIS A 89 -9.91 -7.48 0.16
C HIS A 89 -8.61 -8.24 0.39
N ALA A 90 -7.73 -7.77 1.28
CA ALA A 90 -6.48 -8.44 1.60
C ALA A 90 -6.72 -9.82 2.23
N LYS A 91 -7.66 -9.93 3.18
CA LYS A 91 -8.06 -11.19 3.79
C LYS A 91 -8.64 -12.17 2.75
N SER A 92 -9.52 -11.70 1.86
CA SER A 92 -10.11 -12.50 0.78
C SER A 92 -9.05 -13.03 -0.20
N ALA A 93 -8.08 -12.19 -0.54
CA ALA A 93 -6.94 -12.57 -1.39
C ALA A 93 -5.89 -13.42 -0.65
N LYS A 94 -6.02 -13.59 0.67
CA LYS A 94 -5.05 -14.29 1.56
C LYS A 94 -3.65 -13.69 1.49
N VAL A 95 -3.57 -12.38 1.33
CA VAL A 95 -2.32 -11.64 1.24
C VAL A 95 -2.00 -11.04 2.62
N PRO A 96 -0.78 -11.20 3.15
CA PRO A 96 -0.40 -10.61 4.42
C PRO A 96 -0.47 -9.08 4.39
N ILE A 97 -0.82 -8.50 5.54
CA ILE A 97 -0.99 -7.06 5.70
C ILE A 97 0.16 -6.53 6.57
N ILE A 98 0.72 -5.39 6.18
CA ILE A 98 1.61 -4.57 7.02
C ILE A 98 0.88 -3.25 7.26
N ILE A 99 0.85 -2.79 8.51
CA ILE A 99 0.20 -1.54 8.89
C ILE A 99 1.23 -0.40 8.89
N ALA A 100 0.97 0.64 8.10
CA ALA A 100 1.72 1.89 8.14
C ALA A 100 0.86 2.96 8.81
N ILE A 101 1.14 3.27 10.10
CA ILE A 101 0.46 4.33 10.84
C ILE A 101 1.15 5.64 10.48
N ASN A 102 0.52 6.41 9.61
CA ASN A 102 1.07 7.62 9.04
C ASN A 102 0.65 8.88 9.80
N LYS A 103 1.28 10.01 9.47
CA LYS A 103 1.07 11.33 10.08
C LYS A 103 1.46 11.39 11.56
N MET A 104 2.43 10.57 11.98
CA MET A 104 2.92 10.57 13.37
C MET A 104 3.70 11.82 13.76
N ASP A 105 3.84 12.77 12.85
CA ASP A 105 4.37 14.11 13.09
C ASP A 105 3.33 15.10 13.66
N LEU A 106 2.06 14.72 13.71
CA LEU A 106 0.98 15.54 14.26
C LEU A 106 0.76 15.23 15.75
N ASP A 107 0.60 16.26 16.57
CA ASP A 107 0.32 16.12 18.02
C ASP A 107 -1.00 15.39 18.30
N SER A 108 -1.94 15.43 17.35
CA SER A 108 -3.24 14.74 17.44
C SER A 108 -3.17 13.25 17.08
N SER A 109 -2.01 12.74 16.69
CA SER A 109 -1.85 11.33 16.29
C SER A 109 -1.74 10.40 17.50
N ASP A 110 -2.52 9.33 17.46
CA ASP A 110 -2.54 8.28 18.50
C ASP A 110 -2.45 6.89 17.83
N ALA A 111 -1.24 6.36 17.81
CA ALA A 111 -0.99 5.03 17.23
C ALA A 111 -1.68 3.91 18.04
N GLN A 112 -1.82 4.08 19.36
CA GLN A 112 -2.47 3.06 20.19
C GLN A 112 -3.97 2.97 19.90
N LYS A 113 -4.62 4.10 19.67
CA LYS A 113 -6.01 4.14 19.24
C LYS A 113 -6.20 3.39 17.92
N VAL A 114 -5.33 3.63 16.92
CA VAL A 114 -5.38 2.92 15.63
C VAL A 114 -5.22 1.40 15.82
N ARG A 115 -4.29 0.95 16.69
CA ARG A 115 -4.12 -0.48 17.00
C ARG A 115 -5.35 -1.10 17.65
N ASN A 116 -5.99 -0.39 18.56
CA ASN A 116 -7.21 -0.85 19.22
C ASN A 116 -8.39 -0.94 18.22
N ASP A 117 -8.50 0.02 17.29
CA ASP A 117 -9.50 -0.01 16.24
C ASP A 117 -9.26 -1.20 15.28
N LEU A 118 -8.00 -1.48 14.91
CA LEU A 118 -7.62 -2.63 14.08
C LEU A 118 -7.97 -3.97 14.74
N LEU A 119 -7.83 -4.07 16.07
CA LEU A 119 -8.18 -5.25 16.84
C LEU A 119 -9.67 -5.59 16.68
N SER A 120 -10.55 -4.59 16.62
CA SER A 120 -11.99 -4.77 16.38
C SER A 120 -12.30 -5.38 15.00
N HIS A 121 -11.35 -5.37 14.08
CA HIS A 121 -11.43 -5.97 12.75
C HIS A 121 -10.55 -7.23 12.60
N GLU A 122 -10.19 -7.87 13.73
CA GLU A 122 -9.38 -9.09 13.76
C GLU A 122 -7.98 -8.90 13.13
N ILE A 123 -7.42 -7.71 13.26
CA ILE A 123 -6.03 -7.41 12.92
C ILE A 123 -5.27 -7.18 14.22
N VAL A 124 -4.52 -8.19 14.64
CA VAL A 124 -3.70 -8.13 15.86
C VAL A 124 -2.27 -7.81 15.47
N VAL A 125 -1.83 -6.62 15.81
CA VAL A 125 -0.47 -6.17 15.49
C VAL A 125 0.56 -6.74 16.47
N GLU A 126 1.84 -6.79 16.05
CA GLU A 126 2.95 -7.34 16.85
C GLU A 126 3.03 -6.70 18.24
N LYS A 127 2.83 -5.38 18.36
CA LYS A 127 2.81 -4.67 19.63
C LYS A 127 1.67 -5.08 20.60
N LEU A 128 0.68 -5.78 20.09
CA LEU A 128 -0.41 -6.40 20.87
C LEU A 128 -0.32 -7.93 20.87
N SER A 129 0.89 -8.47 20.69
CA SER A 129 1.20 -9.92 20.68
C SER A 129 0.54 -10.66 19.50
N GLY A 130 0.29 -9.97 18.39
CA GLY A 130 -0.17 -10.55 17.13
C GLY A 130 0.97 -10.82 16.16
N ASP A 131 0.61 -11.14 14.93
CA ASP A 131 1.50 -11.49 13.82
C ASP A 131 1.59 -10.43 12.72
N VAL A 132 0.79 -9.37 12.82
CA VAL A 132 0.75 -8.30 11.83
C VAL A 132 1.79 -7.23 12.17
N LEU A 133 2.72 -6.97 11.26
CA LEU A 133 3.73 -5.93 11.44
C LEU A 133 3.08 -4.54 11.38
N ASP A 134 3.44 -3.65 12.30
CA ASP A 134 3.02 -2.25 12.28
C ASP A 134 4.22 -1.29 12.43
N VAL A 135 4.22 -0.23 11.64
CA VAL A 135 5.25 0.80 11.65
C VAL A 135 4.62 2.19 11.75
N GLU A 136 5.05 2.96 12.75
CA GLU A 136 4.69 4.36 12.90
C GLU A 136 5.59 5.22 12.02
N ILE A 137 4.99 5.97 11.08
CA ILE A 137 5.71 6.73 10.07
C ILE A 137 5.20 8.17 9.97
N SER A 138 6.02 9.02 9.37
CA SER A 138 5.56 10.28 8.76
C SER A 138 6.08 10.35 7.34
N ALA A 139 5.19 10.27 6.37
CA ALA A 139 5.51 10.46 4.97
C ALA A 139 6.01 11.88 4.71
N LEU A 140 5.39 12.88 5.32
CA LEU A 140 5.74 14.30 5.17
C LEU A 140 7.13 14.62 5.71
N LYS A 141 7.46 14.13 6.91
CA LYS A 141 8.76 14.36 7.58
C LYS A 141 9.79 13.28 7.26
N LYS A 142 9.44 12.29 6.44
CA LYS A 142 10.30 11.13 6.09
C LYS A 142 10.80 10.36 7.31
N ILE A 143 9.95 10.22 8.34
CA ILE A 143 10.30 9.51 9.58
C ILE A 143 9.97 8.03 9.42
N ASN A 144 10.90 7.14 9.82
CA ASN A 144 10.77 5.67 9.86
C ASN A 144 10.39 5.00 8.52
N LEU A 145 10.62 5.65 7.38
CA LEU A 145 10.36 5.06 6.06
C LEU A 145 11.24 3.84 5.81
N GLU A 146 12.50 3.88 6.26
CA GLU A 146 13.44 2.76 6.18
C GLU A 146 12.91 1.55 6.95
N LYS A 147 12.36 1.77 8.15
CA LYS A 147 11.75 0.69 8.95
C LYS A 147 10.55 0.05 8.26
N LEU A 148 9.75 0.83 7.53
CA LEU A 148 8.66 0.29 6.75
C LEU A 148 9.19 -0.61 5.61
N VAL A 149 10.25 -0.18 4.93
CA VAL A 149 10.88 -0.98 3.87
C VAL A 149 11.51 -2.25 4.46
N GLU A 150 12.15 -2.18 5.63
CA GLU A 150 12.67 -3.34 6.36
C GLU A 150 11.56 -4.33 6.73
N ALA A 151 10.41 -3.85 7.23
CA ALA A 151 9.25 -4.69 7.53
C ALA A 151 8.70 -5.39 6.27
N ILE A 152 8.66 -4.70 5.12
CA ILE A 152 8.27 -5.30 3.85
C ILE A 152 9.28 -6.40 3.45
N ILE A 153 10.57 -6.13 3.56
CA ILE A 153 11.63 -7.11 3.24
C ILE A 153 11.52 -8.34 4.14
N LEU A 154 11.34 -8.14 5.44
CA LEU A 154 11.15 -9.22 6.40
C LEU A 154 9.95 -10.10 6.02
N GLN A 155 8.83 -9.47 5.68
CA GLN A 155 7.64 -10.19 5.26
C GLN A 155 7.86 -10.98 3.95
N THR A 156 8.62 -10.41 2.99
CA THR A 156 8.95 -11.13 1.74
C THR A 156 9.84 -12.34 2.00
N ASP A 157 10.76 -12.25 2.96
CA ASP A 157 11.64 -13.37 3.33
C ASP A 157 10.84 -14.51 4.00
N LEU A 158 9.84 -14.17 4.82
CA LEU A 158 8.92 -15.14 5.43
C LEU A 158 8.04 -15.86 4.39
N LEU A 159 7.66 -15.18 3.30
CA LEU A 159 6.87 -15.74 2.22
C LEU A 159 7.68 -16.65 1.27
N ASP A 160 9.01 -16.63 1.35
CA ASP A 160 9.94 -17.40 0.48
C ASP A 160 9.57 -17.27 -1.02
N LEU A 161 9.36 -16.03 -1.46
CA LEU A 161 8.91 -15.73 -2.83
C LEU A 161 9.97 -16.16 -3.86
N LYS A 162 9.55 -16.99 -4.81
CA LYS A 162 10.44 -17.55 -5.85
C LYS A 162 9.86 -17.32 -7.24
N ALA A 163 10.74 -16.99 -8.20
CA ALA A 163 10.38 -16.85 -9.60
C ALA A 163 11.33 -17.67 -10.50
N ASN A 164 10.80 -18.20 -11.59
CA ASN A 164 11.63 -18.86 -12.61
C ASN A 164 11.81 -17.94 -13.82
N PRO A 165 12.97 -17.29 -13.99
CA PRO A 165 13.23 -16.36 -15.08
C PRO A 165 13.30 -17.03 -16.47
N LYS A 166 13.41 -18.36 -16.52
CA LYS A 166 13.53 -19.13 -17.78
C LYS A 166 12.17 -19.56 -18.36
N ARG A 167 11.05 -19.32 -17.63
CA ARG A 167 9.72 -19.66 -18.16
C ARG A 167 9.23 -18.60 -19.15
N SER A 168 8.24 -18.95 -19.97
CA SER A 168 7.52 -17.98 -20.82
C SER A 168 6.92 -16.86 -19.97
N ALA A 169 6.93 -15.64 -20.50
CA ALA A 169 6.37 -14.47 -19.82
C ALA A 169 4.89 -14.71 -19.46
N ARG A 170 4.52 -14.33 -18.24
CA ARG A 170 3.15 -14.34 -17.74
C ARG A 170 2.93 -13.05 -16.98
N GLY A 171 1.85 -12.37 -17.27
CA GLY A 171 1.52 -11.11 -16.63
C GLY A 171 0.03 -10.97 -16.39
N THR A 172 -0.34 -10.10 -15.44
CA THR A 172 -1.72 -9.73 -15.14
C THR A 172 -1.96 -8.30 -15.60
N ILE A 173 -3.04 -8.06 -16.35
CA ILE A 173 -3.45 -6.72 -16.74
C ILE A 173 -4.07 -6.05 -15.53
N VAL A 174 -3.44 -4.99 -15.05
CA VAL A 174 -3.89 -4.20 -13.91
C VAL A 174 -4.90 -3.15 -14.35
N GLU A 175 -4.58 -2.43 -15.42
CA GLU A 175 -5.42 -1.38 -16.01
C GLU A 175 -5.27 -1.38 -17.52
N SER A 176 -6.34 -0.99 -18.23
CA SER A 176 -6.29 -0.78 -19.68
C SER A 176 -7.08 0.47 -20.06
N LYS A 177 -6.56 1.21 -21.03
CA LYS A 177 -7.18 2.42 -21.56
C LYS A 177 -7.00 2.52 -23.08
N LEU A 178 -7.89 3.27 -23.70
CA LEU A 178 -7.77 3.61 -25.11
C LEU A 178 -7.06 4.96 -25.24
N GLU A 179 -5.87 4.97 -25.84
CA GLU A 179 -5.14 6.21 -26.10
C GLU A 179 -5.26 6.64 -27.55
N LYS A 180 -5.55 7.92 -27.78
CA LYS A 180 -5.62 8.49 -29.12
C LYS A 180 -4.27 8.38 -29.83
N GLY A 181 -4.26 7.71 -30.98
CA GLY A 181 -3.04 7.48 -31.77
C GLY A 181 -2.21 6.25 -31.41
N ARG A 182 -2.46 5.61 -30.23
CA ARG A 182 -1.81 4.37 -29.82
C ARG A 182 -2.73 3.15 -29.75
N GLY A 183 -4.06 3.39 -29.74
CA GLY A 183 -5.02 2.31 -29.57
C GLY A 183 -5.15 1.84 -28.12
N SER A 184 -5.35 0.54 -27.93
CA SER A 184 -5.47 -0.04 -26.59
C SER A 184 -4.11 -0.15 -25.91
N VAL A 185 -3.95 0.49 -24.77
CA VAL A 185 -2.74 0.45 -23.92
C VAL A 185 -3.10 -0.21 -22.60
N ALA A 186 -2.26 -1.12 -22.12
CA ALA A 186 -2.46 -1.80 -20.85
C ALA A 186 -1.23 -1.70 -19.96
N THR A 187 -1.46 -1.53 -18.65
CA THR A 187 -0.44 -1.73 -17.62
C THR A 187 -0.46 -3.19 -17.20
N VAL A 188 0.68 -3.86 -17.35
CA VAL A 188 0.84 -5.29 -17.07
C VAL A 188 1.90 -5.47 -15.99
N LEU A 189 1.61 -6.34 -15.02
CA LEU A 189 2.53 -6.84 -13.99
C LEU A 189 3.00 -8.24 -14.33
#